data_8d210df2f3a896f710cc3a8f5cb41d66
#
_entry.id   8d210df2f3a896f710cc3a8f5cb41d66
#
_cell.length_a   1.000
_cell.length_b   1.000
_cell.length_c   1.000
_cell.angle_alpha   90.00
_cell.angle_beta   90.00
_cell.angle_gamma   90.00
#
_symmetry.space_group_name_H-M   'P 1'
#
loop_
_entity.id
_entity.type
_entity.pdbx_description
1 polymer ?
#
loop_
_entity_poly.entity_id
_entity_poly.type
_entity_poly.pdbx_seq_one_letter_code
_entity_poly.pdbx_strand_id
1 'polypeptide(L)'
;MKRILYPLFFIVIAFLAACTDVATNGDQGAISDEVRLKGDHTVYGLACDGCSDSVIVVLRNEGGDPVRYNIVRAMKQRQVFGDIAIGDELAIVVNPRNPHEALEVIDLEQLKGTWTFQVLPKLKPSATKTEEQIMEEMTDSMKEALFVPREYGFTLMSHNLASPVGYIQKQNTLEDESPVEYPVVTVYTGWHIYNGWLYIYKDTVDERGYRIPNDSVGHDDGRMVYLSTDSMAALFGKK
;
A
#
# COMPACT_ATOMS: atom_id res chain seq x y z
N MET A 1 -25.29 -78.30 -16.28
CA MET A 1 -25.34 -77.10 -17.14
C MET A 1 -24.32 -76.12 -16.58
N LYS A 2 -23.26 -75.99 -17.31
CA LYS A 2 -21.97 -75.42 -16.86
C LYS A 2 -21.74 -74.06 -17.52
N ARG A 3 -21.15 -73.14 -16.72
CA ARG A 3 -20.19 -72.13 -17.17
C ARG A 3 -20.73 -70.93 -17.93
N ILE A 4 -20.90 -69.81 -17.25
CA ILE A 4 -20.57 -68.46 -17.68
C ILE A 4 -20.49 -67.61 -16.42
N LEU A 5 -19.33 -67.60 -15.69
CA LEU A 5 -19.16 -66.75 -14.49
C LEU A 5 -17.69 -66.31 -14.34
N TYR A 6 -16.94 -66.17 -15.40
CA TYR A 6 -15.52 -65.78 -15.26
C TYR A 6 -15.02 -64.56 -16.04
N PRO A 7 -15.78 -63.83 -16.87
CA PRO A 7 -15.25 -62.59 -17.38
C PRO A 7 -15.59 -61.31 -16.60
N LEU A 8 -16.43 -61.42 -15.54
CA LEU A 8 -16.84 -60.20 -14.80
C LEU A 8 -15.87 -59.81 -13.70
N PHE A 9 -14.94 -60.67 -13.31
CA PHE A 9 -13.98 -60.40 -12.24
C PHE A 9 -12.68 -59.71 -12.70
N PHE A 10 -12.40 -59.70 -14.02
CA PHE A 10 -11.22 -59.07 -14.55
C PHE A 10 -11.41 -57.60 -14.95
N ILE A 11 -12.63 -57.12 -15.03
CA ILE A 11 -12.93 -55.72 -15.40
C ILE A 11 -12.90 -54.81 -14.15
N VAL A 12 -13.03 -55.34 -12.95
CA VAL A 12 -13.02 -54.54 -11.71
C VAL A 12 -11.61 -54.19 -11.22
N ILE A 13 -10.59 -54.98 -11.64
CA ILE A 13 -9.20 -54.73 -11.20
C ILE A 13 -8.50 -53.68 -12.10
N ALA A 14 -9.03 -53.38 -13.28
CA ALA A 14 -8.44 -52.38 -14.16
C ALA A 14 -8.83 -50.93 -13.81
N PHE A 15 -9.77 -50.71 -12.88
CA PHE A 15 -10.19 -49.36 -12.46
C PHE A 15 -9.54 -48.85 -11.21
N LEU A 16 -8.65 -49.63 -10.56
CA LEU A 16 -7.96 -49.21 -9.34
C LEU A 16 -6.52 -48.73 -9.55
N ALA A 17 -6.06 -48.60 -10.78
CA ALA A 17 -4.70 -48.16 -11.11
C ALA A 17 -4.63 -46.77 -11.77
N ALA A 18 -5.71 -45.95 -11.66
CA ALA A 18 -5.73 -44.60 -12.24
C ALA A 18 -5.94 -43.54 -11.14
N CYS A 19 -5.36 -43.75 -9.95
CA CYS A 19 -5.22 -42.73 -8.92
C CYS A 19 -3.77 -42.64 -8.49
N THR A 20 -2.91 -42.25 -9.42
CA THR A 20 -1.58 -41.76 -9.10
C THR A 20 -1.40 -40.47 -9.87
N ASP A 21 -0.93 -39.48 -9.11
CA ASP A 21 -0.49 -38.19 -9.59
C ASP A 21 -1.59 -37.17 -9.98
N VAL A 22 -2.56 -36.96 -9.09
CA VAL A 22 -2.88 -35.59 -8.77
C VAL A 22 -1.72 -35.13 -7.88
N ALA A 23 -0.71 -34.55 -8.51
CA ALA A 23 0.13 -33.60 -7.83
C ALA A 23 -0.86 -32.62 -7.18
N THR A 24 -1.07 -32.76 -5.88
CA THR A 24 -1.51 -31.69 -5.02
C THR A 24 -0.40 -30.66 -5.09
N ASN A 25 -0.40 -29.87 -6.17
CA ASN A 25 -0.08 -28.48 -6.03
C ASN A 25 -1.13 -27.98 -5.05
N GLY A 26 -0.82 -28.14 -3.77
CA GLY A 26 -1.38 -27.32 -2.77
C GLY A 26 -1.07 -25.91 -3.20
N ASP A 27 -2.04 -25.32 -3.83
CA ASP A 27 -2.25 -23.91 -3.84
C ASP A 27 -2.55 -23.55 -2.38
N GLN A 28 -1.52 -23.67 -1.55
CA GLN A 28 -1.39 -22.85 -0.36
C GLN A 28 -1.35 -21.48 -0.97
N GLY A 29 -2.47 -20.78 -0.86
CA GLY A 29 -2.61 -19.42 -1.28
C GLY A 29 -1.33 -18.69 -0.94
N ALA A 30 -0.44 -18.61 -1.91
CA ALA A 30 0.66 -17.69 -1.88
C ALA A 30 -0.03 -16.36 -1.62
N ILE A 31 0.14 -15.90 -0.38
CA ILE A 31 -0.16 -14.55 0.00
C ILE A 31 0.63 -13.74 -1.01
N SER A 32 -0.11 -13.29 -2.03
CA SER A 32 0.31 -12.44 -3.12
C SER A 32 1.78 -12.63 -3.54
N ASP A 33 2.00 -13.01 -4.79
CA ASP A 33 3.18 -12.58 -5.54
C ASP A 33 3.19 -11.04 -5.49
N GLU A 34 3.55 -10.52 -4.34
CA GLU A 34 3.85 -9.13 -4.13
C GLU A 34 5.03 -8.87 -5.03
N VAL A 35 4.79 -8.17 -6.14
CA VAL A 35 5.81 -7.86 -7.14
C VAL A 35 6.90 -7.12 -6.42
N ARG A 36 7.96 -7.84 -6.06
CA ARG A 36 9.10 -7.27 -5.37
C ARG A 36 9.78 -6.31 -6.32
N LEU A 37 9.75 -5.03 -5.99
CA LEU A 37 10.39 -3.99 -6.78
C LEU A 37 11.90 -4.24 -6.84
N LYS A 38 12.50 -4.04 -7.99
CA LYS A 38 13.94 -4.23 -8.18
C LYS A 38 14.73 -3.34 -7.21
N GLY A 39 15.60 -3.96 -6.39
CA GLY A 39 16.39 -3.26 -5.37
C GLY A 39 15.66 -3.05 -4.04
N ASP A 40 14.45 -3.60 -3.87
CA ASP A 40 13.80 -3.65 -2.58
C ASP A 40 14.40 -4.75 -1.71
N HIS A 41 14.87 -4.37 -0.54
CA HIS A 41 15.43 -5.25 0.49
C HIS A 41 14.52 -5.38 1.71
N THR A 42 13.30 -4.89 1.61
CA THR A 42 12.29 -5.00 2.67
C THR A 42 11.92 -6.46 2.89
N VAL A 43 11.85 -6.87 4.13
CA VAL A 43 11.37 -8.21 4.54
C VAL A 43 9.94 -8.05 5.05
N TYR A 44 9.04 -8.85 4.50
CA TYR A 44 7.64 -8.88 4.90
C TYR A 44 7.33 -10.12 5.69
N GLY A 45 6.39 -10.02 6.64
CA GLY A 45 5.94 -11.16 7.43
C GLY A 45 4.97 -10.79 8.53
N LEU A 46 4.51 -11.80 9.25
CA LEU A 46 3.56 -11.65 10.36
C LEU A 46 4.28 -11.59 11.70
N ALA A 47 3.88 -10.67 12.55
CA ALA A 47 4.33 -10.60 13.93
C ALA A 47 3.87 -11.83 14.71
N CYS A 48 4.82 -12.50 15.36
CA CYS A 48 4.58 -13.69 16.20
C CYS A 48 4.64 -13.34 17.69
N ASP A 49 4.29 -14.29 18.52
CA ASP A 49 4.48 -14.20 19.96
C ASP A 49 5.96 -14.00 20.32
N GLY A 50 6.22 -13.25 21.40
CA GLY A 50 7.56 -12.92 21.88
C GLY A 50 8.10 -11.59 21.38
N CYS A 51 7.27 -10.76 20.74
CA CYS A 51 7.59 -9.34 20.47
C CYS A 51 7.68 -8.52 21.75
N SER A 52 8.57 -7.53 21.78
CA SER A 52 8.80 -6.60 22.90
C SER A 52 9.46 -5.33 22.39
N ASP A 53 9.67 -4.33 23.25
CA ASP A 53 10.35 -3.07 22.91
C ASP A 53 11.81 -3.23 22.41
N SER A 54 12.36 -4.43 22.46
CA SER A 54 13.74 -4.71 22.05
C SER A 54 13.87 -5.74 20.95
N VAL A 55 12.85 -6.55 20.75
CA VAL A 55 12.87 -7.70 19.81
C VAL A 55 11.52 -7.83 19.15
N ILE A 56 11.50 -8.05 17.84
CA ILE A 56 10.35 -8.58 17.12
C ILE A 56 10.62 -10.00 16.66
N VAL A 57 9.58 -10.81 16.65
CA VAL A 57 9.58 -12.20 16.14
C VAL A 57 8.65 -12.24 14.95
N VAL A 58 9.17 -12.64 13.79
CA VAL A 58 8.44 -12.53 12.53
C VAL A 58 8.49 -13.82 11.75
N LEU A 59 7.32 -14.30 11.37
CA LEU A 59 7.16 -15.35 10.36
C LEU A 59 7.17 -14.69 8.99
N ARG A 60 8.24 -14.90 8.24
CA ARG A 60 8.41 -14.28 6.92
C ARG A 60 7.40 -14.82 5.91
N ASN A 61 6.96 -13.98 4.96
CA ASN A 61 6.09 -14.41 3.85
C ASN A 61 6.77 -15.46 2.95
N GLU A 62 8.09 -15.47 2.92
CA GLU A 62 8.90 -16.47 2.20
C GLU A 62 8.86 -17.86 2.87
N GLY A 63 8.26 -17.96 4.06
CA GLY A 63 8.19 -19.19 4.86
C GLY A 63 9.41 -19.44 5.74
N GLY A 64 9.47 -20.62 6.35
CA GLY A 64 10.52 -21.02 7.29
C GLY A 64 10.13 -20.82 8.74
N ASP A 65 11.12 -20.89 9.64
CA ASP A 65 10.91 -20.66 11.07
C ASP A 65 10.84 -19.14 11.37
N PRO A 66 10.11 -18.72 12.42
CA PRO A 66 10.08 -17.34 12.85
C PRO A 66 11.46 -16.81 13.18
N VAL A 67 11.78 -15.64 12.66
CA VAL A 67 13.06 -14.97 12.84
C VAL A 67 12.95 -13.87 13.89
N ARG A 68 13.94 -13.77 14.76
CA ARG A 68 14.05 -12.72 15.77
C ARG A 68 14.93 -11.59 15.29
N TYR A 69 14.43 -10.36 15.33
CA TYR A 69 15.18 -9.16 15.01
C TYR A 69 15.30 -8.26 16.24
N ASN A 70 16.50 -7.78 16.49
CA ASN A 70 16.75 -6.73 17.49
C ASN A 70 16.27 -5.38 16.92
N ILE A 71 15.41 -4.68 17.66
CA ILE A 71 14.85 -3.37 17.26
C ILE A 71 15.27 -2.23 18.18
N VAL A 72 16.18 -2.45 19.14
CA VAL A 72 16.60 -1.42 20.11
C VAL A 72 17.09 -0.15 19.42
N ARG A 73 17.81 -0.28 18.32
CA ARG A 73 18.29 0.86 17.53
C ARG A 73 17.13 1.57 16.84
N ALA A 74 16.26 0.81 16.17
CA ALA A 74 15.08 1.35 15.50
C ALA A 74 14.18 2.11 16.49
N MET A 75 13.92 1.55 17.67
CA MET A 75 13.15 2.21 18.72
C MET A 75 13.79 3.54 19.17
N LYS A 76 15.10 3.54 19.44
CA LYS A 76 15.83 4.76 19.83
C LYS A 76 15.83 5.84 18.75
N GLN A 77 15.80 5.44 17.49
CA GLN A 77 15.80 6.33 16.32
C GLN A 77 14.38 6.69 15.85
N ARG A 78 13.33 6.21 16.57
CA ARG A 78 11.92 6.37 16.18
C ARG A 78 11.62 5.86 14.76
N GLN A 79 12.25 4.73 14.42
CA GLN A 79 12.08 4.03 13.16
C GLN A 79 11.16 2.81 13.32
N VAL A 80 10.31 2.79 14.33
CA VAL A 80 9.23 1.82 14.48
C VAL A 80 7.92 2.57 14.31
N PHE A 81 7.19 2.25 13.28
CA PHE A 81 5.88 2.80 12.98
C PHE A 81 4.80 1.81 13.42
N GLY A 82 3.94 2.27 14.31
CA GLY A 82 2.82 1.49 14.84
C GLY A 82 3.14 0.77 16.17
N ASP A 83 2.07 0.25 16.78
CA ASP A 83 2.12 -0.57 18.00
C ASP A 83 1.93 -2.03 17.59
N ILE A 84 3.01 -2.77 17.51
CA ILE A 84 3.05 -4.12 16.92
C ILE A 84 2.29 -5.09 17.81
N ALA A 85 1.23 -5.68 17.27
CA ALA A 85 0.47 -6.77 17.88
C ALA A 85 0.73 -8.11 17.16
N ILE A 86 0.45 -9.22 17.86
CA ILE A 86 0.57 -10.56 17.27
C ILE A 86 -0.41 -10.68 16.10
N GLY A 87 0.09 -11.12 14.95
CA GLY A 87 -0.68 -11.30 13.72
C GLY A 87 -0.65 -10.08 12.79
N ASP A 88 -0.06 -8.95 13.21
CA ASP A 88 0.09 -7.79 12.33
C ASP A 88 1.07 -8.10 11.20
N GLU A 89 0.75 -7.62 10.02
CA GLU A 89 1.63 -7.66 8.86
C GLU A 89 2.68 -6.56 8.97
N LEU A 90 3.94 -6.94 8.89
CA LEU A 90 5.08 -6.05 9.07
C LEU A 90 5.93 -5.95 7.81
N ALA A 91 6.45 -4.74 7.57
CA ALA A 91 7.55 -4.48 6.65
C ALA A 91 8.79 -4.08 7.45
N ILE A 92 9.91 -4.75 7.19
CA ILE A 92 11.13 -4.64 7.99
C ILE A 92 12.31 -4.33 7.10
N VAL A 93 13.03 -3.27 7.41
CA VAL A 93 14.31 -2.96 6.81
C VAL A 93 15.42 -3.57 7.65
N VAL A 94 16.04 -4.63 7.15
CA VAL A 94 17.08 -5.38 7.86
C VAL A 94 18.43 -4.72 7.65
N ASN A 95 19.26 -4.69 8.71
CA ASN A 95 20.63 -4.18 8.61
C ASN A 95 21.48 -5.14 7.74
N PRO A 96 22.03 -4.67 6.61
CA PRO A 96 22.82 -5.51 5.71
C PRO A 96 24.12 -6.04 6.34
N ARG A 97 24.58 -5.41 7.44
CA ARG A 97 25.75 -5.86 8.20
C ARG A 97 25.41 -6.79 9.35
N ASN A 98 24.15 -6.84 9.77
CA ASN A 98 23.68 -7.69 10.86
C ASN A 98 22.24 -8.19 10.53
N PRO A 99 22.08 -9.40 9.99
CA PRO A 99 20.81 -9.93 9.54
C PRO A 99 19.79 -10.18 10.66
N HIS A 100 20.20 -10.03 11.92
CA HIS A 100 19.33 -10.13 13.09
C HIS A 100 19.00 -8.76 13.72
N GLU A 101 19.31 -7.66 13.06
CA GLU A 101 18.97 -6.30 13.48
C GLU A 101 18.05 -5.65 12.44
N ALA A 102 16.91 -5.14 12.90
CA ALA A 102 16.05 -4.29 12.07
C ALA A 102 16.45 -2.83 12.26
N LEU A 103 16.61 -2.13 11.15
CA LEU A 103 16.84 -0.68 11.11
C LEU A 103 15.54 0.09 11.18
N GLU A 104 14.47 -0.50 10.61
CA GLU A 104 13.14 0.07 10.57
C GLU A 104 12.10 -1.03 10.60
N VAL A 105 10.98 -0.78 11.24
CA VAL A 105 9.82 -1.67 11.32
C VAL A 105 8.56 -0.87 11.09
N ILE A 106 7.72 -1.33 10.18
CA ILE A 106 6.47 -0.68 9.82
C ILE A 106 5.34 -1.68 9.99
N ASP A 107 4.40 -1.33 10.86
CA ASP A 107 3.15 -2.04 11.00
C ASP A 107 2.21 -1.67 9.85
N LEU A 108 1.98 -2.60 8.93
CA LEU A 108 1.17 -2.36 7.74
C LEU A 108 -0.32 -2.28 8.08
N GLU A 109 -0.78 -2.94 9.15
CA GLU A 109 -2.17 -2.84 9.59
C GLU A 109 -2.49 -1.43 10.08
N GLN A 110 -1.59 -0.82 10.82
CA GLN A 110 -1.77 0.56 11.27
C GLN A 110 -1.47 1.59 10.19
N LEU A 111 -0.69 1.22 9.17
CA LEU A 111 -0.45 2.08 8.02
C LEU A 111 -1.69 2.19 7.12
N LYS A 112 -2.47 1.11 6.98
CA LYS A 112 -3.74 1.12 6.23
C LYS A 112 -4.71 2.16 6.82
N GLY A 113 -5.52 2.78 5.96
CA GLY A 113 -6.48 3.81 6.33
C GLY A 113 -6.36 5.08 5.50
N THR A 114 -7.10 6.10 5.89
CA THR A 114 -7.15 7.37 5.17
C THR A 114 -6.26 8.41 5.86
N TRP A 115 -5.33 8.95 5.09
CA TRP A 115 -4.35 9.95 5.52
C TRP A 115 -4.60 11.24 4.76
N THR A 116 -4.92 12.32 5.48
CA THR A 116 -5.32 13.61 4.87
C THR A 116 -4.58 14.79 5.47
N PHE A 117 -4.49 15.85 4.67
CA PHE A 117 -4.04 17.17 5.06
C PHE A 117 -4.93 18.23 4.42
N GLN A 118 -4.94 19.43 4.99
CA GLN A 118 -5.78 20.52 4.50
C GLN A 118 -5.07 21.30 3.41
N VAL A 119 -5.79 21.58 2.31
CA VAL A 119 -5.32 22.36 1.18
C VAL A 119 -6.27 23.52 0.92
N LEU A 120 -5.73 24.72 0.90
CA LEU A 120 -6.46 25.91 0.49
C LEU A 120 -6.44 26.03 -1.05
N PRO A 121 -7.51 26.55 -1.65
CA PRO A 121 -7.51 26.84 -3.08
C PRO A 121 -6.55 28.00 -3.40
N LYS A 122 -6.16 28.11 -4.67
CA LYS A 122 -5.40 29.23 -5.22
C LYS A 122 -6.31 30.07 -6.09
N LEU A 123 -5.96 31.34 -6.28
CA LEU A 123 -6.62 32.17 -7.28
C LEU A 123 -6.32 31.62 -8.68
N LYS A 124 -7.34 31.59 -9.52
CA LYS A 124 -7.15 31.31 -10.96
C LYS A 124 -6.38 32.42 -11.64
N PRO A 125 -5.42 32.07 -12.55
CA PRO A 125 -4.76 33.07 -13.35
C PRO A 125 -5.77 33.91 -14.15
N SER A 126 -5.63 35.24 -14.11
CA SER A 126 -6.44 36.16 -14.90
C SER A 126 -5.59 36.84 -15.97
N ALA A 127 -6.13 36.98 -17.17
CA ALA A 127 -5.45 37.69 -18.23
C ALA A 127 -5.41 39.25 -18.05
N THR A 128 -6.25 39.75 -17.14
CA THR A 128 -6.49 41.20 -17.00
C THR A 128 -6.18 41.79 -15.64
N LYS A 129 -6.03 40.95 -14.61
CA LYS A 129 -5.84 41.35 -13.20
C LYS A 129 -4.74 40.55 -12.52
N THR A 130 -4.01 41.21 -11.65
CA THR A 130 -3.05 40.53 -10.76
C THR A 130 -3.80 39.89 -9.59
N GLU A 131 -3.13 38.94 -8.89
CA GLU A 131 -3.71 38.28 -7.70
C GLU A 131 -4.06 39.30 -6.61
N GLU A 132 -3.21 40.32 -6.41
CA GLU A 132 -3.46 41.39 -5.44
C GLU A 132 -4.73 42.17 -5.80
N GLN A 133 -4.92 42.54 -7.08
CA GLN A 133 -6.11 43.27 -7.55
C GLN A 133 -7.39 42.44 -7.34
N ILE A 134 -7.32 41.12 -7.61
CA ILE A 134 -8.45 40.19 -7.38
C ILE A 134 -8.77 40.12 -5.88
N MET A 135 -7.74 40.03 -5.06
CA MET A 135 -7.90 39.93 -3.60
C MET A 135 -8.44 41.22 -2.98
N GLU A 136 -8.07 42.41 -3.50
CA GLU A 136 -8.59 43.70 -3.06
C GLU A 136 -10.07 43.90 -3.42
N GLU A 137 -10.50 43.38 -4.58
CA GLU A 137 -11.91 43.44 -4.99
C GLU A 137 -12.82 42.51 -4.25
N MET A 138 -12.28 41.45 -3.60
CA MET A 138 -13.05 40.51 -2.82
C MET A 138 -13.42 41.08 -1.45
N THR A 139 -14.69 40.97 -1.10
CA THR A 139 -15.15 41.25 0.27
C THR A 139 -14.69 40.16 1.21
N ASP A 140 -14.63 40.41 2.51
CA ASP A 140 -14.24 39.39 3.53
C ASP A 140 -15.19 38.20 3.49
N SER A 141 -16.48 38.44 3.29
CA SER A 141 -17.46 37.35 3.14
C SER A 141 -17.20 36.46 1.89
N MET A 142 -16.75 37.06 0.78
CA MET A 142 -16.35 36.28 -0.40
C MET A 142 -15.09 35.46 -0.13
N LYS A 143 -14.10 36.04 0.58
CA LYS A 143 -12.87 35.32 0.94
C LYS A 143 -13.17 34.13 1.84
N GLU A 144 -14.00 34.30 2.86
CA GLU A 144 -14.43 33.21 3.74
C GLU A 144 -15.19 32.10 2.99
N ALA A 145 -16.03 32.46 2.02
CA ALA A 145 -16.80 31.52 1.24
C ALA A 145 -15.96 30.74 0.20
N LEU A 146 -14.92 31.39 -0.38
CA LEU A 146 -14.14 30.83 -1.47
C LEU A 146 -12.88 30.09 -1.00
N PHE A 147 -12.21 30.59 0.04
CA PHE A 147 -10.98 29.98 0.54
C PHE A 147 -11.24 28.93 1.65
N VAL A 148 -12.16 28.02 1.38
CA VAL A 148 -12.48 26.92 2.29
C VAL A 148 -11.44 25.81 2.14
N PRO A 149 -10.78 25.38 3.24
CA PRO A 149 -9.86 24.25 3.17
C PRO A 149 -10.58 22.97 2.75
N ARG A 150 -9.94 22.19 1.87
CA ARG A 150 -10.40 20.84 1.51
C ARG A 150 -9.36 19.80 1.89
N GLU A 151 -9.85 18.61 2.21
CA GLU A 151 -8.97 17.49 2.55
C GLU A 151 -8.38 16.86 1.30
N TYR A 152 -7.08 16.64 1.33
CA TYR A 152 -6.30 15.97 0.30
C TYR A 152 -5.46 14.88 0.94
N GLY A 153 -5.18 13.84 0.19
CA GLY A 153 -4.36 12.74 0.67
C GLY A 153 -4.60 11.46 -0.09
N PHE A 154 -4.57 10.37 0.64
CA PHE A 154 -4.74 9.04 0.07
C PHE A 154 -5.35 8.07 1.10
N THR A 155 -6.00 7.04 0.60
CA THR A 155 -6.46 5.90 1.38
C THR A 155 -5.62 4.69 0.97
N LEU A 156 -4.94 4.08 1.94
CA LEU A 156 -4.21 2.83 1.77
C LEU A 156 -5.11 1.66 2.18
N MET A 157 -5.26 0.70 1.30
CA MET A 157 -6.14 -0.46 1.48
C MET A 157 -5.33 -1.75 1.42
N SER A 158 -5.94 -2.85 1.84
CA SER A 158 -5.38 -4.19 1.68
C SER A 158 -5.06 -4.51 0.22
N HIS A 159 -4.21 -5.49 -0.02
CA HIS A 159 -3.74 -5.88 -1.36
C HIS A 159 -3.04 -4.74 -2.11
N ASN A 160 -2.33 -3.89 -1.38
CA ASN A 160 -1.51 -2.81 -1.94
C ASN A 160 -2.31 -1.82 -2.82
N LEU A 161 -3.62 -1.71 -2.57
CA LEU A 161 -4.48 -0.77 -3.28
C LEU A 161 -4.44 0.60 -2.62
N ALA A 162 -4.38 1.64 -3.44
CA ALA A 162 -4.50 3.02 -2.99
C ALA A 162 -5.59 3.76 -3.77
N SER A 163 -6.22 4.72 -3.10
CA SER A 163 -7.12 5.66 -3.76
C SER A 163 -6.82 7.09 -3.31
N PRO A 164 -6.94 8.08 -4.20
CA PRO A 164 -6.74 9.48 -3.83
C PRO A 164 -7.89 10.01 -2.99
N VAL A 165 -7.58 10.97 -2.13
CA VAL A 165 -8.55 11.83 -1.43
C VAL A 165 -8.31 13.26 -1.88
N GLY A 166 -9.37 13.96 -2.32
CA GLY A 166 -9.28 15.35 -2.75
C GLY A 166 -10.11 15.66 -3.99
N TYR A 167 -9.81 16.81 -4.61
CA TYR A 167 -10.54 17.28 -5.76
C TYR A 167 -10.14 16.54 -7.05
N ILE A 168 -11.12 15.89 -7.66
CA ILE A 168 -10.99 15.28 -8.99
C ILE A 168 -11.76 16.18 -9.95
N GLN A 169 -11.08 16.74 -10.95
CA GLN A 169 -11.71 17.58 -11.95
C GLN A 169 -12.82 16.80 -12.69
N LYS A 170 -14.05 17.30 -12.55
CA LYS A 170 -15.18 16.81 -13.33
C LYS A 170 -15.38 17.78 -14.52
N GLN A 171 -15.55 17.23 -15.71
CA GLN A 171 -15.89 18.05 -16.88
C GLN A 171 -17.29 18.68 -16.70
N ASN A 172 -17.40 19.98 -17.05
CA ASN A 172 -18.65 20.75 -17.08
C ASN A 172 -19.34 20.97 -15.72
N THR A 173 -18.66 21.55 -14.74
CA THR A 173 -19.29 21.97 -13.48
C THR A 173 -19.26 23.50 -13.34
N LEU A 174 -20.21 24.04 -12.55
CA LEU A 174 -20.25 25.47 -12.17
C LEU A 174 -18.96 25.94 -11.45
N GLU A 175 -18.10 25.04 -11.06
CA GLU A 175 -16.77 25.36 -10.49
C GLU A 175 -15.85 26.05 -11.48
N ASP A 176 -16.12 25.96 -12.81
CA ASP A 176 -15.34 26.68 -13.84
C ASP A 176 -15.50 28.19 -13.75
N GLU A 177 -16.59 28.70 -13.18
CA GLU A 177 -16.85 30.12 -12.98
C GLU A 177 -16.24 30.68 -11.69
N SER A 178 -15.79 29.82 -10.78
CA SER A 178 -15.16 30.25 -9.53
C SER A 178 -13.83 30.96 -9.78
N PRO A 179 -13.54 32.10 -9.11
CA PRO A 179 -12.24 32.77 -9.21
C PRO A 179 -11.10 32.03 -8.52
N VAL A 180 -11.42 30.94 -7.78
CA VAL A 180 -10.44 30.09 -7.11
C VAL A 180 -10.47 28.68 -7.68
N GLU A 181 -9.34 28.00 -7.60
CA GLU A 181 -9.19 26.61 -8.03
C GLU A 181 -8.48 25.78 -6.96
N TYR A 182 -8.88 24.51 -6.87
CA TYR A 182 -8.20 23.54 -6.05
C TYR A 182 -7.23 22.72 -6.92
N PRO A 183 -6.06 22.31 -6.37
CA PRO A 183 -5.17 21.42 -7.09
C PRO A 183 -5.92 20.13 -7.48
N VAL A 184 -5.70 19.68 -8.70
CA VAL A 184 -6.22 18.37 -9.15
C VAL A 184 -5.39 17.28 -8.52
N VAL A 185 -6.04 16.28 -7.92
CA VAL A 185 -5.37 15.15 -7.28
C VAL A 185 -4.81 14.22 -8.34
N THR A 186 -3.57 13.79 -8.13
CA THR A 186 -3.02 12.67 -8.90
C THR A 186 -3.77 11.39 -8.53
N VAL A 187 -4.24 10.65 -9.52
CA VAL A 187 -4.93 9.38 -9.29
C VAL A 187 -3.89 8.31 -9.00
N TYR A 188 -3.86 7.84 -7.77
CA TYR A 188 -3.07 6.68 -7.37
C TYR A 188 -3.94 5.45 -7.38
N THR A 189 -3.35 4.28 -7.62
CA THR A 189 -4.02 2.99 -7.65
C THR A 189 -3.36 1.96 -6.76
N GLY A 190 -2.09 2.15 -6.42
CA GLY A 190 -1.34 1.22 -5.61
C GLY A 190 -0.38 1.90 -4.63
N TRP A 191 0.04 1.13 -3.63
CA TRP A 191 1.07 1.52 -2.69
C TRP A 191 1.95 0.33 -2.34
N HIS A 192 3.17 0.61 -1.87
CA HIS A 192 4.14 -0.39 -1.49
C HIS A 192 5.16 0.22 -0.52
N ILE A 193 5.76 -0.58 0.35
CA ILE A 193 6.93 -0.16 1.11
C ILE A 193 8.18 -0.51 0.29
N TYR A 194 9.07 0.43 0.15
CA TYR A 194 10.34 0.27 -0.55
C TYR A 194 11.47 0.77 0.32
N ASN A 195 12.26 -0.15 0.87
CA ASN A 195 13.39 0.14 1.75
C ASN A 195 13.05 1.17 2.86
N GLY A 196 11.88 1.03 3.50
CA GLY A 196 11.40 1.91 4.55
C GLY A 196 10.59 3.13 4.07
N TRP A 197 10.46 3.33 2.76
CA TRP A 197 9.67 4.42 2.21
C TRP A 197 8.31 3.94 1.77
N LEU A 198 7.26 4.69 2.08
CA LEU A 198 5.95 4.50 1.47
C LEU A 198 6.01 5.01 0.02
N TYR A 199 5.86 4.12 -0.92
CA TYR A 199 5.77 4.42 -2.34
C TYR A 199 4.32 4.30 -2.78
N ILE A 200 3.76 5.40 -3.29
CA ILE A 200 2.37 5.47 -3.78
C ILE A 200 2.46 5.74 -5.28
N TYR A 201 1.83 4.91 -6.07
CA TYR A 201 1.98 4.93 -7.53
C TYR A 201 0.67 4.71 -8.27
N LYS A 202 0.70 4.99 -9.55
CA LYS A 202 -0.37 4.66 -10.49
C LYS A 202 0.07 3.49 -11.34
N ASP A 203 -0.69 2.38 -11.27
CA ASP A 203 -0.47 1.26 -12.19
C ASP A 203 -0.94 1.63 -13.59
N THR A 204 -0.24 1.13 -14.57
CA THR A 204 -0.76 1.03 -15.92
C THR A 204 -1.70 -0.18 -16.01
N VAL A 205 -2.73 -0.07 -16.80
CA VAL A 205 -3.61 -1.19 -17.15
C VAL A 205 -3.37 -1.56 -18.61
N ASP A 206 -3.35 -2.86 -18.89
CA ASP A 206 -3.29 -3.35 -20.28
C ASP A 206 -4.61 -3.12 -21.02
N GLU A 207 -4.64 -3.44 -22.32
CA GLU A 207 -5.84 -3.31 -23.16
C GLU A 207 -7.03 -4.17 -22.66
N ARG A 208 -6.79 -5.14 -21.78
CA ARG A 208 -7.79 -6.01 -21.17
C ARG A 208 -8.23 -5.56 -19.78
N GLY A 209 -7.64 -4.45 -19.27
CA GLY A 209 -7.93 -3.93 -17.96
C GLY A 209 -7.20 -4.60 -16.79
N TYR A 210 -6.21 -5.47 -17.09
CA TYR A 210 -5.35 -6.05 -16.05
C TYR A 210 -4.29 -5.04 -15.63
N ARG A 211 -4.05 -4.95 -14.33
CA ARG A 211 -2.98 -4.12 -13.77
C ARG A 211 -1.63 -4.67 -14.22
N ILE A 212 -0.82 -3.79 -14.79
CA ILE A 212 0.60 -4.06 -15.05
C ILE A 212 1.34 -3.37 -13.91
N PRO A 213 1.96 -4.13 -12.99
CA PRO A 213 2.75 -3.54 -11.92
C PRO A 213 3.87 -2.68 -12.51
N ASN A 214 4.00 -1.47 -12.02
CA ASN A 214 5.14 -0.64 -12.36
C ASN A 214 6.33 -1.10 -11.50
N ASP A 215 7.24 -1.87 -12.07
CA ASP A 215 8.41 -2.43 -11.40
C ASP A 215 9.58 -1.45 -11.25
N SER A 216 9.40 -0.19 -11.69
CA SER A 216 10.42 0.84 -11.63
C SER A 216 10.09 1.92 -10.60
N VAL A 217 10.80 1.88 -9.48
CA VAL A 217 10.80 2.98 -8.49
C VAL A 217 11.47 4.20 -9.11
N GLY A 218 10.79 5.35 -9.05
CA GLY A 218 11.33 6.62 -9.54
C GLY A 218 10.80 7.07 -10.90
N HIS A 219 9.81 6.40 -11.47
CA HIS A 219 9.06 6.97 -12.59
C HIS A 219 8.18 8.14 -12.11
N ASP A 220 7.88 9.06 -13.03
CA ASP A 220 7.09 10.28 -12.79
C ASP A 220 5.67 10.04 -12.20
N ASP A 221 5.21 8.79 -12.21
CA ASP A 221 3.88 8.37 -11.78
C ASP A 221 3.77 7.95 -10.30
N GLY A 222 4.87 7.98 -9.54
CA GLY A 222 4.90 7.58 -8.13
C GLY A 222 5.46 8.66 -7.22
N ARG A 223 5.03 8.64 -5.95
CA ARG A 223 5.57 9.48 -4.88
C ARG A 223 6.13 8.62 -3.78
N MET A 224 7.30 8.99 -3.28
CA MET A 224 7.90 8.39 -2.09
C MET A 224 7.65 9.29 -0.89
N VAL A 225 7.19 8.69 0.19
CA VAL A 225 6.98 9.35 1.48
C VAL A 225 7.83 8.62 2.51
N TYR A 226 8.73 9.34 3.16
CA TYR A 226 9.52 8.77 4.25
C TYR A 226 8.59 8.46 5.43
N LEU A 227 8.65 7.21 5.90
CA LEU A 227 7.85 6.75 7.02
C LEU A 227 8.65 6.86 8.32
N SER A 228 8.26 7.81 9.12
CA SER A 228 8.52 7.78 10.55
C SER A 228 7.22 8.16 11.25
N THR A 229 7.06 7.73 12.48
CA THR A 229 5.90 8.11 13.30
C THR A 229 5.70 9.62 13.32
N ASP A 230 6.82 10.36 13.41
CA ASP A 230 6.80 11.81 13.45
C ASP A 230 6.46 12.43 12.09
N SER A 231 6.95 11.86 10.97
CA SER A 231 6.70 12.42 9.63
C SER A 231 5.25 12.23 9.18
N MET A 232 4.67 11.07 9.45
CA MET A 232 3.26 10.83 9.13
C MET A 232 2.33 11.69 9.98
N ALA A 233 2.60 11.79 11.28
CA ALA A 233 1.82 12.65 12.19
C ALA A 233 1.95 14.13 11.87
N ALA A 234 3.11 14.60 11.40
CA ALA A 234 3.34 15.99 11.04
C ALA A 234 2.73 16.38 9.68
N LEU A 235 2.67 15.45 8.73
CA LEU A 235 2.22 15.71 7.36
C LEU A 235 0.75 15.36 7.14
N PHE A 236 0.24 14.36 7.84
CA PHE A 236 -1.11 13.82 7.62
C PHE A 236 -1.83 13.57 8.93
N GLY A 237 -3.14 13.82 8.95
CA GLY A 237 -4.04 13.29 9.97
C GLY A 237 -4.61 11.96 9.50
N LYS A 238 -4.59 10.93 10.36
CA LYS A 238 -5.28 9.66 10.09
C LYS A 238 -6.73 9.78 10.55
N LYS A 239 -7.67 9.33 9.70
CA LYS A 239 -9.11 9.23 10.01
C LYS A 239 -9.52 7.81 10.38
#